data_375b42ca60b214dfeeb83e8a0d1be988
#
_entry.id   375b42ca60b214dfeeb83e8a0d1be988
#
_cell.length_a   1.000
_cell.length_b   1.000
_cell.length_c   1.000
_cell.angle_alpha   90.00
_cell.angle_beta   90.00
_cell.angle_gamma   90.00
#
_symmetry.space_group_name_H-M   'P 1'
#
loop_
_entity.id
_entity.type
_entity.pdbx_description
1 polymer ?
#
loop_
_entity_poly.entity_id
_entity_poly.type
_entity_poly.pdbx_seq_one_letter_code
_entity_poly.pdbx_strand_id
1 'polypeptide(L)'
;MPISPAARPETAPAARPETTAAPRPAVPPRPGPRARPAAAPLPARHTRPDRAPAPPATPLLAVSGGQLVAAPRSAPTSAARRRARPSANPYLRLLATPGARAFTAGNLIARLPMGMLSVSAVIMIAGSRGSYALAGAVTATGLAATAVVAPFTARLVDRFGQARVAVPATALAVLGSLALVLCVHHDTPAWTLFAAYAATATTPNTGGMSRARWAYLHRGDPAALHTANSFEQAADELCFMLGPVLAATLCGALFPEAGTLVGAALLMTGVLIFAAQRATEPPVTPRTKTVASPLRTPGMPALLAVFLATGAVFGAMEVVSIAHAGGAILALQAAGSCAAGLLYGSLRPARNARLRLLLCLAAMTALMSLPLLAAAASAGLPVLAFCLLLAGAATAPTMVTGMTLVQRATRPEQLNEGMTLAVTALLGGVAAGAAAGGWLVEHAGTASGYAAPMSAAALALVVAAAGGGYDRWRRA
;
A
#
# COMPACT_ATOMS: atom_id res chain seq x y z
N MET A 1 -36.89 -5.65 -60.60
CA MET A 1 -36.92 -4.29 -61.08
C MET A 1 -36.27 -3.41 -60.03
N PRO A 2 -35.11 -2.78 -60.30
CA PRO A 2 -34.42 -1.92 -59.34
C PRO A 2 -34.84 -0.48 -59.49
N ILE A 3 -35.00 0.21 -58.37
CA ILE A 3 -35.23 1.66 -58.31
C ILE A 3 -33.93 2.36 -57.96
N SER A 4 -33.49 3.23 -58.86
CA SER A 4 -32.26 4.02 -58.86
C SER A 4 -32.31 5.14 -57.76
N PRO A 5 -31.19 5.55 -57.14
CA PRO A 5 -31.16 6.60 -56.14
C PRO A 5 -31.06 8.00 -56.74
N ALA A 6 -31.81 8.96 -56.20
CA ALA A 6 -31.84 10.36 -56.54
C ALA A 6 -30.58 11.11 -56.10
N ALA A 7 -30.14 12.06 -56.93
CA ALA A 7 -28.96 12.92 -56.75
C ALA A 7 -29.13 13.93 -55.62
N ARG A 8 -28.03 14.17 -54.92
CA ARG A 8 -27.88 15.32 -53.98
C ARG A 8 -27.40 16.56 -54.75
N PRO A 9 -27.88 17.76 -54.42
CA PRO A 9 -27.31 18.98 -54.94
C PRO A 9 -26.03 19.39 -54.17
N GLU A 10 -25.00 19.77 -54.95
CA GLU A 10 -23.77 20.41 -54.46
C GLU A 10 -24.10 21.79 -53.90
N THR A 11 -23.65 22.07 -52.64
CA THR A 11 -23.60 23.40 -52.08
C THR A 11 -22.15 23.88 -52.10
N ALA A 12 -21.93 25.04 -52.73
CA ALA A 12 -20.67 25.75 -52.87
C ALA A 12 -20.10 26.21 -51.48
N PRO A 13 -18.77 26.37 -51.35
CA PRO A 13 -18.14 26.77 -50.09
C PRO A 13 -18.31 28.28 -49.81
N ALA A 14 -18.80 28.60 -48.64
CA ALA A 14 -18.89 29.97 -48.09
C ALA A 14 -17.50 30.55 -47.78
N ALA A 15 -17.27 31.79 -48.22
CA ALA A 15 -16.05 32.55 -47.97
C ALA A 15 -15.84 32.83 -46.47
N ARG A 16 -14.61 32.68 -45.99
CA ARG A 16 -14.19 33.07 -44.65
C ARG A 16 -14.03 34.60 -44.59
N PRO A 17 -14.48 35.26 -43.51
CA PRO A 17 -14.14 36.66 -43.27
C PRO A 17 -12.69 36.79 -42.82
N GLU A 18 -11.96 37.72 -43.40
CA GLU A 18 -10.63 38.16 -43.00
C GLU A 18 -10.67 38.79 -41.60
N THR A 19 -9.96 38.18 -40.65
CA THR A 19 -9.79 38.74 -39.31
C THR A 19 -8.58 39.67 -39.32
N THR A 20 -8.86 40.97 -39.23
CA THR A 20 -7.89 42.06 -39.06
C THR A 20 -7.09 41.84 -37.75
N ALA A 21 -5.78 41.69 -37.87
CA ALA A 21 -4.88 41.51 -36.74
C ALA A 21 -4.74 42.81 -35.95
N ALA A 22 -5.05 42.76 -34.65
CA ALA A 22 -4.76 43.82 -33.69
C ALA A 22 -3.24 43.91 -33.42
N PRO A 23 -2.65 45.11 -33.19
CA PRO A 23 -1.23 45.28 -32.96
C PRO A 23 -0.81 44.70 -31.59
N ARG A 24 0.30 43.93 -31.60
CA ARG A 24 0.92 43.40 -30.41
C ARG A 24 1.48 44.52 -29.52
N PRO A 25 1.31 44.44 -28.17
CA PRO A 25 1.97 45.37 -27.25
C PRO A 25 3.49 45.17 -27.26
N ALA A 26 4.21 46.27 -27.22
CA ALA A 26 5.69 46.30 -27.21
C ALA A 26 6.27 45.61 -25.97
N VAL A 27 7.22 44.71 -26.20
CA VAL A 27 8.00 44.03 -25.16
C VAL A 27 9.03 45.00 -24.57
N PRO A 28 9.08 45.21 -23.23
CA PRO A 28 10.13 46.05 -22.63
C PRO A 28 11.50 45.43 -22.77
N PRO A 29 12.58 46.24 -22.90
CA PRO A 29 13.94 45.74 -23.09
C PRO A 29 14.44 44.98 -21.85
N ARG A 30 15.11 43.84 -22.08
CA ARG A 30 15.78 43.05 -21.06
C ARG A 30 16.88 43.85 -20.37
N PRO A 31 16.97 43.85 -19.01
CA PRO A 31 18.09 44.44 -18.32
C PRO A 31 19.39 43.69 -18.65
N GLY A 32 20.43 44.43 -18.99
CA GLY A 32 21.77 43.94 -19.30
C GLY A 32 22.44 43.23 -18.09
N PRO A 33 23.48 42.45 -18.34
CA PRO A 33 24.16 41.68 -17.30
C PRO A 33 24.79 42.58 -16.25
N ARG A 34 24.32 42.46 -14.99
CA ARG A 34 24.94 43.11 -13.84
C ARG A 34 26.34 42.54 -13.63
N ALA A 35 27.34 43.39 -13.61
CA ALA A 35 28.70 43.07 -13.25
C ALA A 35 28.76 42.39 -11.88
N ARG A 36 29.48 41.26 -11.80
CA ARG A 36 29.78 40.56 -10.55
C ARG A 36 30.66 41.46 -9.69
N PRO A 37 30.36 41.63 -8.39
CA PRO A 37 31.32 42.22 -7.47
C PRO A 37 32.55 41.31 -7.35
N ALA A 38 33.74 41.93 -7.33
CA ALA A 38 35.01 41.26 -7.14
C ALA A 38 35.02 40.45 -5.83
N ALA A 39 35.54 39.22 -5.91
CA ALA A 39 35.71 38.35 -4.78
C ALA A 39 36.69 38.95 -3.78
N ALA A 40 36.27 39.08 -2.52
CA ALA A 40 37.13 39.40 -1.39
C ALA A 40 38.11 38.22 -1.15
N PRO A 41 39.37 38.48 -0.75
CA PRO A 41 40.32 37.43 -0.49
C PRO A 41 39.93 36.60 0.75
N LEU A 42 40.05 35.29 0.61
CA LEU A 42 39.83 34.30 1.69
C LEU A 42 40.87 34.52 2.80
N PRO A 43 40.50 34.51 4.08
CA PRO A 43 41.45 34.53 5.16
C PRO A 43 42.27 33.22 5.19
N ALA A 44 43.56 33.35 5.50
CA ALA A 44 44.56 32.30 5.55
C ALA A 44 44.10 31.17 6.51
N ARG A 45 44.31 29.92 6.08
CA ARG A 45 44.14 28.71 6.91
C ARG A 45 45.11 28.82 8.10
N HIS A 46 44.56 29.06 9.29
CA HIS A 46 45.30 28.80 10.53
C HIS A 46 45.42 27.27 10.71
N THR A 47 46.64 26.80 10.62
CA THR A 47 47.06 25.47 11.09
C THR A 47 46.77 25.36 12.58
N ARG A 48 45.97 24.35 12.96
CA ARG A 48 45.76 23.98 14.34
C ARG A 48 47.09 23.53 14.97
N PRO A 49 47.50 24.09 16.10
CA PRO A 49 48.56 23.49 16.88
C PRO A 49 48.08 22.25 17.61
N ASP A 50 48.93 21.23 17.68
CA ASP A 50 48.75 19.98 18.39
C ASP A 50 48.32 20.22 19.83
N ARG A 51 47.21 19.56 20.22
CA ARG A 51 46.72 19.56 21.59
C ARG A 51 47.62 18.65 22.44
N ALA A 52 48.47 19.25 23.28
CA ALA A 52 49.12 18.55 24.38
C ALA A 52 48.07 18.01 25.38
N PRO A 53 48.32 16.86 26.03
CA PRO A 53 47.41 16.30 27.01
C PRO A 53 47.28 17.21 28.24
N ALA A 54 46.03 17.45 28.68
CA ALA A 54 45.75 18.25 29.87
C ALA A 54 46.22 17.55 31.14
N PRO A 55 46.86 18.30 32.07
CA PRO A 55 47.21 17.75 33.40
C PRO A 55 45.98 17.47 34.26
N PRO A 56 46.08 16.55 35.23
CA PRO A 56 44.93 16.19 36.09
C PRO A 56 44.57 17.41 36.98
N ALA A 57 43.26 17.68 37.07
CA ALA A 57 42.67 18.72 37.88
C ALA A 57 42.86 18.42 39.36
N THR A 58 43.67 19.25 40.03
CA THR A 58 43.76 19.31 41.48
C THR A 58 42.53 20.09 42.04
N PRO A 59 41.87 19.63 43.09
CA PRO A 59 40.75 20.37 43.66
C PRO A 59 41.29 21.59 44.45
N LEU A 60 40.97 22.80 43.99
CA LEU A 60 41.15 24.05 44.76
C LEU A 60 40.07 24.12 45.81
N LEU A 61 40.45 23.92 47.07
CA LEU A 61 39.65 24.28 48.24
C LEU A 61 39.65 25.80 48.39
N ALA A 62 38.56 26.45 48.04
CA ALA A 62 38.31 27.84 48.40
C ALA A 62 37.59 27.89 49.74
N VAL A 63 38.30 28.33 50.79
CA VAL A 63 37.71 28.66 52.11
C VAL A 63 37.26 30.12 52.08
N SER A 64 35.94 30.36 52.18
CA SER A 64 35.41 31.66 52.47
C SER A 64 34.19 31.51 53.42
N GLY A 65 34.33 32.03 54.66
CA GLY A 65 33.27 32.48 55.56
C GLY A 65 32.21 31.47 55.98
N GLY A 66 32.48 30.71 56.98
CA GLY A 66 31.65 30.26 58.10
C GLY A 66 30.14 30.02 57.94
N GLN A 67 29.69 29.19 56.97
CA GLN A 67 28.43 28.46 57.11
C GLN A 67 28.50 27.17 56.29
N LEU A 68 28.36 26.02 56.99
CA LEU A 68 28.20 24.70 56.35
C LEU A 68 26.81 24.65 55.73
N VAL A 69 26.70 25.07 54.47
CA VAL A 69 25.56 24.73 53.65
C VAL A 69 25.80 23.31 53.13
N ALA A 70 25.01 22.37 53.62
CA ALA A 70 25.00 21.00 53.15
C ALA A 70 24.75 21.01 51.62
N ALA A 71 25.72 20.57 50.85
CA ALA A 71 25.54 20.33 49.40
C ALA A 71 24.32 19.44 49.24
N PRO A 72 23.40 19.74 48.29
CA PRO A 72 22.30 18.84 48.00
C PRO A 72 22.92 17.51 47.59
N ARG A 73 22.63 16.45 48.34
CA ARG A 73 22.95 15.08 47.98
C ARG A 73 22.43 14.89 46.58
N SER A 74 23.33 14.83 45.63
CA SER A 74 23.03 14.33 44.27
C SER A 74 22.22 13.05 44.43
N ALA A 75 20.96 13.13 44.06
CA ALA A 75 20.09 11.97 43.99
C ALA A 75 20.84 10.87 43.24
N PRO A 76 20.73 9.60 43.65
CA PRO A 76 21.39 8.51 42.95
C PRO A 76 20.82 8.45 41.53
N THR A 77 21.59 8.98 40.57
CA THR A 77 21.40 8.77 39.12
C THR A 77 21.82 7.36 38.78
N SER A 78 21.18 6.39 39.34
CA SER A 78 21.23 5.02 38.84
C SER A 78 20.01 4.26 39.31
N ALA A 79 18.81 4.76 38.95
CA ALA A 79 17.91 3.80 38.41
C ALA A 79 18.61 3.30 37.15
N ALA A 80 19.44 2.27 37.32
CA ALA A 80 19.89 1.47 36.22
C ALA A 80 18.63 1.19 35.40
N ARG A 81 18.45 1.89 34.28
CA ARG A 81 17.54 1.44 33.23
C ARG A 81 18.01 0.02 33.02
N ARG A 82 17.28 -0.94 33.56
CA ARG A 82 17.35 -2.33 33.15
C ARG A 82 17.26 -2.25 31.64
N ARG A 83 18.42 -2.25 30.97
CA ARG A 83 18.48 -2.55 29.54
C ARG A 83 17.90 -3.95 29.47
N ALA A 84 16.59 -4.02 29.22
CA ALA A 84 15.97 -5.25 28.84
C ALA A 84 16.89 -5.82 27.76
N ARG A 85 17.46 -7.01 28.01
CA ARG A 85 18.27 -7.72 27.01
C ARG A 85 17.45 -7.64 25.74
N PRO A 86 17.98 -7.07 24.64
CA PRO A 86 17.20 -6.94 23.43
C PRO A 86 16.72 -8.33 23.07
N SER A 87 15.40 -8.56 23.02
CA SER A 87 14.87 -9.84 22.62
C SER A 87 15.50 -10.17 21.27
N ALA A 88 15.99 -11.42 21.09
CA ALA A 88 16.62 -11.85 19.85
C ALA A 88 15.63 -11.73 18.67
N ASN A 89 14.32 -11.79 18.94
CA ASN A 89 13.26 -11.68 17.94
C ASN A 89 12.89 -10.21 17.62
N PRO A 90 13.11 -9.74 16.38
CA PRO A 90 12.84 -8.35 16.01
C PRO A 90 11.35 -7.98 16.08
N TYR A 91 10.44 -8.93 15.89
CA TYR A 91 8.99 -8.72 15.98
C TYR A 91 8.53 -8.48 17.42
N LEU A 92 9.11 -9.20 18.40
CA LEU A 92 8.82 -8.95 19.82
C LEU A 92 9.31 -7.58 20.26
N ARG A 93 10.45 -7.12 19.73
CA ARG A 93 10.94 -5.76 19.96
C ARG A 93 10.02 -4.71 19.36
N LEU A 94 9.51 -4.95 18.14
CA LEU A 94 8.56 -4.08 17.47
C LEU A 94 7.29 -3.92 18.30
N LEU A 95 6.69 -5.03 18.74
CA LEU A 95 5.46 -5.06 19.54
C LEU A 95 5.67 -4.60 21.01
N ALA A 96 6.91 -4.48 21.46
CA ALA A 96 7.23 -3.88 22.77
C ALA A 96 7.19 -2.36 22.76
N THR A 97 7.09 -1.72 21.58
CA THR A 97 6.91 -0.26 21.46
C THR A 97 5.60 0.16 22.15
N PRO A 98 5.61 1.20 23.02
CA PRO A 98 4.41 1.65 23.71
C PRO A 98 3.24 1.95 22.75
N GLY A 99 2.08 1.38 23.02
CA GLY A 99 0.87 1.51 22.20
C GLY A 99 0.84 0.62 20.94
N ALA A 100 1.96 -0.01 20.55
CA ALA A 100 2.04 -0.80 19.34
C ALA A 100 1.05 -1.97 19.31
N ARG A 101 0.97 -2.74 20.39
CA ARG A 101 0.07 -3.91 20.48
C ARG A 101 -1.39 -3.53 20.27
N ALA A 102 -1.83 -2.41 20.86
CA ALA A 102 -3.22 -2.01 20.80
C ALA A 102 -3.62 -1.52 19.40
N PHE A 103 -2.82 -0.65 18.75
CA PHE A 103 -3.17 -0.24 17.39
C PHE A 103 -3.01 -1.38 16.39
N THR A 104 -2.04 -2.29 16.59
CA THR A 104 -1.86 -3.47 15.73
C THR A 104 -3.05 -4.41 15.86
N ALA A 105 -3.53 -4.69 17.06
CA ALA A 105 -4.72 -5.53 17.27
C ALA A 105 -5.95 -4.89 16.59
N GLY A 106 -6.19 -3.60 16.81
CA GLY A 106 -7.28 -2.87 16.15
C GLY A 106 -7.16 -2.91 14.63
N ASN A 107 -5.94 -2.74 14.10
CA ASN A 107 -5.69 -2.81 12.65
C ASN A 107 -5.94 -4.21 12.07
N LEU A 108 -5.52 -5.29 12.75
CA LEU A 108 -5.76 -6.66 12.30
C LEU A 108 -7.26 -6.99 12.28
N ILE A 109 -7.99 -6.60 13.33
CA ILE A 109 -9.44 -6.76 13.39
C ILE A 109 -10.14 -5.98 12.26
N ALA A 110 -9.71 -4.73 12.00
CA ALA A 110 -10.29 -3.90 10.94
C ALA A 110 -9.92 -4.37 9.52
N ARG A 111 -8.81 -5.09 9.36
CA ARG A 111 -8.31 -5.55 8.06
C ARG A 111 -8.92 -6.87 7.61
N LEU A 112 -9.25 -7.75 8.53
CA LEU A 112 -9.83 -9.06 8.23
C LEU A 112 -11.08 -8.98 7.33
N PRO A 113 -12.02 -8.01 7.51
CA PRO A 113 -13.16 -7.82 6.63
C PRO A 113 -12.84 -7.53 5.17
N MET A 114 -11.62 -7.07 4.84
CA MET A 114 -11.24 -6.78 3.45
C MET A 114 -11.36 -8.03 2.55
N GLY A 115 -11.00 -9.21 3.07
CA GLY A 115 -11.20 -10.47 2.36
C GLY A 115 -12.59 -11.05 2.51
N MET A 116 -13.35 -10.67 3.55
CA MET A 116 -14.67 -11.22 3.85
C MET A 116 -15.80 -10.58 3.04
N LEU A 117 -15.82 -9.23 2.97
CA LEU A 117 -16.98 -8.47 2.49
C LEU A 117 -17.33 -8.75 1.03
N SER A 118 -16.33 -8.89 0.15
CA SER A 118 -16.56 -9.18 -1.26
C SER A 118 -17.15 -10.59 -1.46
N VAL A 119 -16.58 -11.59 -0.78
CA VAL A 119 -17.05 -12.98 -0.88
C VAL A 119 -18.44 -13.12 -0.28
N SER A 120 -18.70 -12.51 0.89
CA SER A 120 -20.02 -12.49 1.51
C SER A 120 -21.07 -11.82 0.62
N ALA A 121 -20.73 -10.69 -0.01
CA ALA A 121 -21.65 -10.02 -0.93
C ALA A 121 -21.99 -10.90 -2.14
N VAL A 122 -20.99 -11.60 -2.71
CA VAL A 122 -21.23 -12.53 -3.82
C VAL A 122 -22.16 -13.66 -3.39
N ILE A 123 -21.89 -14.33 -2.27
CA ILE A 123 -22.72 -15.43 -1.77
C ILE A 123 -24.16 -14.95 -1.50
N MET A 124 -24.31 -13.82 -0.82
CA MET A 124 -25.62 -13.26 -0.45
C MET A 124 -26.43 -12.85 -1.69
N ILE A 125 -25.83 -12.11 -2.64
CA ILE A 125 -26.54 -11.63 -3.83
C ILE A 125 -26.84 -12.80 -4.78
N ALA A 126 -25.88 -13.70 -5.02
CA ALA A 126 -26.10 -14.85 -5.88
C ALA A 126 -27.16 -15.81 -5.31
N GLY A 127 -27.16 -16.02 -3.99
CA GLY A 127 -28.12 -16.85 -3.31
C GLY A 127 -29.55 -16.26 -3.35
N SER A 128 -29.70 -14.93 -3.19
CA SER A 128 -31.01 -14.27 -3.17
C SER A 128 -31.58 -14.01 -4.58
N ARG A 129 -30.70 -13.61 -5.54
CA ARG A 129 -31.11 -13.20 -6.89
C ARG A 129 -30.87 -14.26 -7.96
N GLY A 130 -30.30 -15.41 -7.63
CA GLY A 130 -30.00 -16.49 -8.57
C GLY A 130 -29.00 -16.10 -9.66
N SER A 131 -28.21 -15.01 -9.49
CA SER A 131 -27.34 -14.46 -10.52
C SER A 131 -25.92 -14.11 -9.99
N TYR A 132 -24.95 -14.94 -10.33
CA TYR A 132 -23.53 -14.65 -10.12
C TYR A 132 -23.03 -13.48 -10.95
N ALA A 133 -23.61 -13.27 -12.16
CA ALA A 133 -23.26 -12.13 -13.01
C ALA A 133 -23.63 -10.80 -12.32
N LEU A 134 -24.81 -10.71 -11.71
CA LEU A 134 -25.23 -9.53 -10.94
C LEU A 134 -24.31 -9.33 -9.73
N ALA A 135 -24.01 -10.38 -8.96
CA ALA A 135 -23.12 -10.33 -7.81
C ALA A 135 -21.73 -9.84 -8.20
N GLY A 136 -21.17 -10.38 -9.30
CA GLY A 136 -19.90 -9.94 -9.84
C GLY A 136 -19.91 -8.47 -10.31
N ALA A 137 -20.97 -8.04 -10.98
CA ALA A 137 -21.10 -6.64 -11.43
C ALA A 137 -21.18 -5.66 -10.24
N VAL A 138 -21.93 -6.00 -9.18
CA VAL A 138 -22.03 -5.18 -7.97
C VAL A 138 -20.68 -5.08 -7.27
N THR A 139 -19.98 -6.19 -7.08
CA THR A 139 -18.65 -6.19 -6.44
C THR A 139 -17.59 -5.46 -7.28
N ALA A 140 -17.62 -5.60 -8.60
CA ALA A 140 -16.75 -4.84 -9.52
C ALA A 140 -17.01 -3.33 -9.42
N THR A 141 -18.27 -2.91 -9.29
CA THR A 141 -18.62 -1.49 -9.08
C THR A 141 -18.04 -0.95 -7.77
N GLY A 142 -18.09 -1.74 -6.69
CA GLY A 142 -17.45 -1.37 -5.43
C GLY A 142 -15.94 -1.22 -5.52
N LEU A 143 -15.28 -2.12 -6.26
CA LEU A 143 -13.84 -2.03 -6.50
C LEU A 143 -13.49 -0.77 -7.30
N ALA A 144 -14.25 -0.44 -8.35
CA ALA A 144 -14.09 0.78 -9.13
C ALA A 144 -14.33 2.04 -8.28
N ALA A 145 -15.39 2.04 -7.45
CA ALA A 145 -15.67 3.12 -6.52
C ALA A 145 -14.52 3.30 -5.51
N THR A 146 -13.98 2.21 -4.99
CA THR A 146 -12.83 2.23 -4.06
C THR A 146 -11.60 2.83 -4.73
N ALA A 147 -11.31 2.48 -5.99
CA ALA A 147 -10.18 3.04 -6.73
C ALA A 147 -10.27 4.58 -6.85
N VAL A 148 -11.49 5.11 -6.95
CA VAL A 148 -11.73 6.56 -7.01
C VAL A 148 -11.73 7.20 -5.62
N VAL A 149 -12.47 6.62 -4.66
CA VAL A 149 -12.73 7.24 -3.34
C VAL A 149 -11.53 7.14 -2.39
N ALA A 150 -10.80 6.01 -2.40
CA ALA A 150 -9.73 5.76 -1.44
C ALA A 150 -8.61 6.83 -1.45
N PRO A 151 -8.12 7.37 -2.59
CA PRO A 151 -7.14 8.45 -2.58
C PRO A 151 -7.67 9.74 -1.93
N PHE A 152 -8.97 10.06 -2.09
CA PHE A 152 -9.58 11.22 -1.43
C PHE A 152 -9.70 11.01 0.07
N THR A 153 -10.14 9.83 0.51
CA THR A 153 -10.20 9.47 1.93
C THR A 153 -8.80 9.57 2.56
N ALA A 154 -7.77 9.08 1.87
CA ALA A 154 -6.38 9.17 2.34
C ALA A 154 -5.89 10.61 2.47
N ARG A 155 -6.23 11.50 1.53
CA ARG A 155 -5.92 12.94 1.63
C ARG A 155 -6.61 13.60 2.82
N LEU A 156 -7.87 13.22 3.11
CA LEU A 156 -8.57 13.70 4.29
C LEU A 156 -7.89 13.21 5.57
N VAL A 157 -7.45 11.94 5.60
CA VAL A 157 -6.68 11.37 6.72
C VAL A 157 -5.38 12.15 6.96
N ASP A 158 -4.61 12.45 5.90
CA ASP A 158 -3.39 13.24 6.00
C ASP A 158 -3.65 14.68 6.47
N ARG A 159 -4.82 15.26 6.09
CA ARG A 159 -5.18 16.64 6.43
C ARG A 159 -5.77 16.81 7.81
N PHE A 160 -6.59 15.88 8.28
CA PHE A 160 -7.40 16.02 9.50
C PHE A 160 -7.00 15.03 10.60
N GLY A 161 -6.13 14.08 10.31
CA GLY A 161 -5.69 13.01 11.20
C GLY A 161 -6.48 11.72 11.00
N GLN A 162 -5.81 10.61 11.37
CA GLN A 162 -6.34 9.26 11.11
C GLN A 162 -7.66 9.02 11.82
N ALA A 163 -7.73 9.27 13.11
CA ALA A 163 -8.91 8.93 13.88
C ALA A 163 -10.13 9.81 13.58
N ARG A 164 -9.92 11.09 13.22
CA ARG A 164 -11.02 11.99 12.86
C ARG A 164 -11.71 11.63 11.56
N VAL A 165 -10.96 11.02 10.64
CA VAL A 165 -11.48 10.66 9.31
C VAL A 165 -11.86 9.18 9.25
N ALA A 166 -11.05 8.28 9.84
CA ALA A 166 -11.28 6.85 9.74
C ALA A 166 -12.63 6.43 10.36
N VAL A 167 -12.99 6.98 11.52
CA VAL A 167 -14.24 6.59 12.19
C VAL A 167 -15.48 6.95 11.35
N PRO A 168 -15.71 8.22 10.92
CA PRO A 168 -16.89 8.54 10.11
C PRO A 168 -16.86 7.87 8.72
N ALA A 169 -15.70 7.73 8.10
CA ALA A 169 -15.58 7.03 6.81
C ALA A 169 -15.97 5.55 6.95
N THR A 170 -15.52 4.89 8.03
CA THR A 170 -15.91 3.51 8.34
C THR A 170 -17.40 3.41 8.68
N ALA A 171 -17.96 4.36 9.43
CA ALA A 171 -19.39 4.37 9.73
C ALA A 171 -20.23 4.42 8.44
N LEU A 172 -19.83 5.26 7.48
CA LEU A 172 -20.48 5.32 6.17
C LEU A 172 -20.35 4.01 5.39
N ALA A 173 -19.17 3.38 5.41
CA ALA A 173 -18.96 2.08 4.77
C ALA A 173 -19.80 0.96 5.41
N VAL A 174 -19.90 0.95 6.74
CA VAL A 174 -20.76 0.01 7.49
C VAL A 174 -22.23 0.24 7.18
N LEU A 175 -22.69 1.49 7.12
CA LEU A 175 -24.04 1.82 6.67
C LEU A 175 -24.30 1.33 5.24
N GLY A 176 -23.34 1.45 4.34
CA GLY A 176 -23.39 0.88 2.99
C GLY A 176 -23.54 -0.66 3.03
N SER A 177 -22.79 -1.35 3.87
CA SER A 177 -22.89 -2.80 4.05
C SER A 177 -24.25 -3.22 4.62
N LEU A 178 -24.76 -2.49 5.60
CA LEU A 178 -26.10 -2.74 6.18
C LEU A 178 -27.21 -2.44 5.17
N ALA A 179 -27.07 -1.34 4.39
CA ALA A 179 -27.99 -1.04 3.30
C ALA A 179 -28.02 -2.15 2.25
N LEU A 180 -26.84 -2.73 1.91
CA LEU A 180 -26.77 -3.87 1.00
C LEU A 180 -27.56 -5.08 1.54
N VAL A 181 -27.39 -5.41 2.82
CA VAL A 181 -28.15 -6.49 3.49
C VAL A 181 -29.65 -6.20 3.42
N LEU A 182 -30.08 -4.98 3.72
CA LEU A 182 -31.50 -4.59 3.63
C LEU A 182 -32.01 -4.65 2.20
N CYS A 183 -31.24 -4.22 1.20
CA CYS A 183 -31.62 -4.31 -0.21
C CYS A 183 -31.80 -5.75 -0.68
N VAL A 184 -30.99 -6.67 -0.18
CA VAL A 184 -31.13 -8.10 -0.47
C VAL A 184 -32.35 -8.67 0.25
N HIS A 185 -32.53 -8.36 1.52
CA HIS A 185 -33.64 -8.87 2.34
C HIS A 185 -35.01 -8.42 1.86
N HIS A 186 -35.16 -7.18 1.38
CA HIS A 186 -36.42 -6.60 0.90
C HIS A 186 -36.61 -6.73 -0.61
N ASP A 187 -35.75 -7.46 -1.31
CA ASP A 187 -35.82 -7.70 -2.75
C ASP A 187 -35.95 -6.43 -3.60
N THR A 188 -35.21 -5.38 -3.21
CA THR A 188 -35.26 -4.06 -3.86
C THR A 188 -34.69 -4.10 -5.29
N PRO A 189 -34.95 -3.09 -6.15
CA PRO A 189 -34.41 -3.03 -7.50
C PRO A 189 -32.88 -3.18 -7.55
N ALA A 190 -32.35 -3.84 -8.58
CA ALA A 190 -30.92 -4.17 -8.68
C ALA A 190 -29.98 -2.96 -8.54
N TRP A 191 -30.36 -1.77 -9.03
CA TRP A 191 -29.55 -0.56 -8.93
C TRP A 191 -29.22 -0.15 -7.48
N THR A 192 -30.11 -0.49 -6.52
CA THR A 192 -29.87 -0.19 -5.09
C THR A 192 -28.70 -0.99 -4.53
N LEU A 193 -28.49 -2.24 -5.02
CA LEU A 193 -27.34 -3.06 -4.64
C LEU A 193 -26.03 -2.38 -5.05
N PHE A 194 -25.99 -1.81 -6.27
CA PHE A 194 -24.83 -1.06 -6.75
C PHE A 194 -24.55 0.18 -5.89
N ALA A 195 -25.60 0.95 -5.58
CA ALA A 195 -25.46 2.15 -4.75
C ALA A 195 -25.00 1.83 -3.33
N ALA A 196 -25.63 0.81 -2.69
CA ALA A 196 -25.27 0.37 -1.34
C ALA A 196 -23.83 -0.15 -1.28
N TYR A 197 -23.42 -0.98 -2.26
CA TYR A 197 -22.07 -1.51 -2.30
C TYR A 197 -21.04 -0.44 -2.65
N ALA A 198 -21.35 0.53 -3.52
CA ALA A 198 -20.47 1.67 -3.79
C ALA A 198 -20.22 2.54 -2.55
N ALA A 199 -21.18 2.65 -1.63
CA ALA A 199 -20.99 3.37 -0.37
C ALA A 199 -19.93 2.71 0.53
N THR A 200 -19.66 1.41 0.41
CA THR A 200 -18.60 0.73 1.14
C THR A 200 -17.18 1.19 0.72
N ALA A 201 -17.06 1.85 -0.42
CA ALA A 201 -15.80 2.40 -0.95
C ALA A 201 -15.17 3.46 -0.05
N THR A 202 -15.91 4.01 0.91
CA THR A 202 -15.38 4.94 1.92
C THR A 202 -14.51 4.27 2.97
N THR A 203 -14.43 2.92 2.99
CA THR A 203 -13.56 2.15 3.90
C THR A 203 -12.12 2.68 3.83
N PRO A 204 -11.55 3.14 4.97
CA PRO A 204 -10.20 3.69 4.98
C PRO A 204 -9.15 2.60 4.80
N ASN A 205 -8.03 2.96 4.17
CA ASN A 205 -6.88 2.06 4.04
C ASN A 205 -6.17 1.90 5.40
N THR A 206 -6.68 1.00 6.26
CA THR A 206 -6.15 0.76 7.60
C THR A 206 -4.70 0.25 7.58
N GLY A 207 -4.34 -0.56 6.58
CA GLY A 207 -2.96 -1.01 6.36
C GLY A 207 -2.00 0.12 6.06
N GLY A 208 -2.40 1.08 5.22
CA GLY A 208 -1.63 2.29 4.94
C GLY A 208 -1.47 3.16 6.18
N MET A 209 -2.55 3.36 6.94
CA MET A 209 -2.52 4.11 8.19
C MET A 209 -1.63 3.47 9.25
N SER A 210 -1.64 2.13 9.37
CA SER A 210 -0.76 1.39 10.27
C SER A 210 0.72 1.56 9.88
N ARG A 211 1.05 1.41 8.59
CA ARG A 211 2.41 1.67 8.09
C ARG A 211 2.87 3.10 8.34
N ALA A 212 1.96 4.09 8.28
CA ALA A 212 2.26 5.48 8.62
C ALA A 212 2.56 5.64 10.13
N ARG A 213 1.85 4.93 11.04
CA ARG A 213 2.17 4.89 12.48
C ARG A 213 3.54 4.28 12.73
N TRP A 214 3.87 3.17 12.09
CA TRP A 214 5.19 2.56 12.20
C TRP A 214 6.29 3.49 11.70
N ALA A 215 6.10 4.18 10.59
CA ALA A 215 7.04 5.17 10.07
C ALA A 215 7.23 6.35 11.04
N TYR A 216 6.19 6.75 11.75
CA TYR A 216 6.25 7.78 12.77
C TYR A 216 7.00 7.33 14.03
N LEU A 217 6.66 6.15 14.56
CA LEU A 217 7.23 5.61 15.80
C LEU A 217 8.71 5.22 15.65
N HIS A 218 9.12 4.76 14.47
CA HIS A 218 10.48 4.32 14.20
C HIS A 218 11.25 5.26 13.26
N ARG A 219 11.03 6.57 13.39
CA ARG A 219 11.81 7.59 12.66
C ARG A 219 13.28 7.44 12.96
N GLY A 220 14.09 7.28 11.90
CA GLY A 220 15.55 7.13 12.02
C GLY A 220 16.03 5.70 12.31
N ASP A 221 15.12 4.71 12.41
CA ASP A 221 15.46 3.28 12.52
C ASP A 221 14.97 2.49 11.30
N PRO A 222 15.78 2.43 10.23
CA PRO A 222 15.42 1.69 9.02
C PRO A 222 15.23 0.19 9.25
N ALA A 223 15.89 -0.39 10.27
CA ALA A 223 15.76 -1.81 10.56
C ALA A 223 14.41 -2.13 11.20
N ALA A 224 13.97 -1.33 12.18
CA ALA A 224 12.66 -1.47 12.78
C ALA A 224 11.54 -1.23 11.76
N LEU A 225 11.69 -0.23 10.88
CA LEU A 225 10.72 0.05 9.82
C LEU A 225 10.63 -1.09 8.80
N HIS A 226 11.76 -1.71 8.44
CA HIS A 226 11.78 -2.88 7.57
C HIS A 226 11.02 -4.06 8.19
N THR A 227 11.28 -4.35 9.47
CA THR A 227 10.56 -5.39 10.22
C THR A 227 9.06 -5.08 10.31
N ALA A 228 8.68 -3.81 10.54
CA ALA A 228 7.30 -3.38 10.59
C ALA A 228 6.58 -3.58 9.25
N ASN A 229 7.21 -3.19 8.14
CA ASN A 229 6.64 -3.40 6.80
C ASN A 229 6.47 -4.87 6.46
N SER A 230 7.40 -5.73 6.90
CA SER A 230 7.29 -7.18 6.73
C SER A 230 6.18 -7.79 7.57
N PHE A 231 6.01 -7.31 8.80
CA PHE A 231 4.88 -7.69 9.67
C PHE A 231 3.53 -7.30 9.04
N GLU A 232 3.44 -6.07 8.54
CA GLU A 232 2.23 -5.58 7.87
C GLU A 232 1.89 -6.38 6.61
N GLN A 233 2.91 -6.79 5.85
CA GLN A 233 2.70 -7.63 4.66
C GLN A 233 2.22 -9.03 5.05
N ALA A 234 2.82 -9.65 6.06
CA ALA A 234 2.37 -10.95 6.55
C ALA A 234 0.93 -10.88 7.09
N ALA A 235 0.57 -9.75 7.72
CA ALA A 235 -0.80 -9.49 8.18
C ALA A 235 -1.79 -9.36 7.01
N ASP A 236 -1.40 -8.70 5.91
CA ASP A 236 -2.21 -8.65 4.69
C ASP A 236 -2.47 -10.05 4.12
N GLU A 237 -1.41 -10.86 3.95
CA GLU A 237 -1.53 -12.23 3.45
C GLU A 237 -2.45 -13.10 4.32
N LEU A 238 -2.30 -12.97 5.65
CA LEU A 238 -3.12 -13.71 6.60
C LEU A 238 -4.60 -13.30 6.49
N CYS A 239 -4.89 -12.01 6.40
CA CYS A 239 -6.27 -11.51 6.27
C CYS A 239 -6.90 -11.90 4.94
N PHE A 240 -6.13 -11.86 3.83
CA PHE A 240 -6.61 -12.32 2.53
C PHE A 240 -6.84 -13.83 2.47
N MET A 241 -6.06 -14.62 3.21
CA MET A 241 -6.24 -16.06 3.30
C MET A 241 -7.46 -16.44 4.17
N LEU A 242 -7.58 -15.82 5.35
CA LEU A 242 -8.62 -16.18 6.32
C LEU A 242 -9.97 -15.55 5.99
N GLY A 243 -9.99 -14.35 5.39
CA GLY A 243 -11.20 -13.59 5.12
C GLY A 243 -12.24 -14.37 4.31
N PRO A 244 -11.89 -14.86 3.10
CA PRO A 244 -12.81 -15.63 2.26
C PRO A 244 -13.32 -16.91 2.95
N VAL A 245 -12.45 -17.62 3.68
CA VAL A 245 -12.81 -18.83 4.41
C VAL A 245 -13.83 -18.53 5.51
N LEU A 246 -13.59 -17.49 6.30
CA LEU A 246 -14.51 -17.05 7.34
C LEU A 246 -15.84 -16.60 6.75
N ALA A 247 -15.82 -15.84 5.65
CA ALA A 247 -17.02 -15.40 4.95
C ALA A 247 -17.86 -16.60 4.48
N ALA A 248 -17.25 -17.54 3.76
CA ALA A 248 -17.94 -18.72 3.26
C ALA A 248 -18.50 -19.60 4.40
N THR A 249 -17.72 -19.79 5.47
CA THR A 249 -18.16 -20.56 6.65
C THR A 249 -19.34 -19.89 7.35
N LEU A 250 -19.27 -18.57 7.60
CA LEU A 250 -20.35 -17.84 8.26
C LEU A 250 -21.64 -17.84 7.42
N CYS A 251 -21.52 -17.57 6.11
CA CYS A 251 -22.67 -17.55 5.21
C CYS A 251 -23.29 -18.94 5.04
N GLY A 252 -22.47 -20.01 5.02
CA GLY A 252 -22.96 -21.37 4.87
C GLY A 252 -23.49 -22.00 6.15
N ALA A 253 -22.90 -21.68 7.31
CA ALA A 253 -23.27 -22.29 8.59
C ALA A 253 -24.43 -21.56 9.31
N LEU A 254 -24.61 -20.26 9.08
CA LEU A 254 -25.63 -19.45 9.76
C LEU A 254 -26.73 -19.02 8.77
N PHE A 255 -26.49 -17.93 8.06
CA PHE A 255 -27.41 -17.39 7.04
C PHE A 255 -26.58 -16.54 6.02
N PRO A 256 -27.11 -16.31 4.80
CA PRO A 256 -26.29 -15.72 3.71
C PRO A 256 -25.68 -14.35 4.02
N GLU A 257 -26.32 -13.53 4.86
CA GLU A 257 -25.88 -12.19 5.25
C GLU A 257 -24.86 -12.18 6.41
N ALA A 258 -24.67 -13.31 7.10
CA ALA A 258 -23.86 -13.40 8.33
C ALA A 258 -22.42 -12.91 8.12
N GLY A 259 -21.80 -13.27 7.01
CA GLY A 259 -20.45 -12.83 6.69
C GLY A 259 -20.33 -11.31 6.52
N THR A 260 -21.33 -10.67 5.90
CA THR A 260 -21.39 -9.21 5.74
C THR A 260 -21.60 -8.51 7.07
N LEU A 261 -22.51 -9.00 7.92
CA LEU A 261 -22.79 -8.42 9.23
C LEU A 261 -21.60 -8.53 10.19
N VAL A 262 -21.00 -9.72 10.27
CA VAL A 262 -19.80 -9.94 11.09
C VAL A 262 -18.61 -9.10 10.55
N GLY A 263 -18.42 -9.05 9.23
CA GLY A 263 -17.41 -8.21 8.60
C GLY A 263 -17.59 -6.73 8.93
N ALA A 264 -18.81 -6.20 8.84
CA ALA A 264 -19.14 -4.82 9.19
C ALA A 264 -18.87 -4.53 10.68
N ALA A 265 -19.24 -5.45 11.57
CA ALA A 265 -18.98 -5.35 13.01
C ALA A 265 -17.48 -5.36 13.33
N LEU A 266 -16.71 -6.27 12.73
CA LEU A 266 -15.25 -6.34 12.89
C LEU A 266 -14.58 -5.09 12.35
N LEU A 267 -15.00 -4.57 11.18
CA LEU A 267 -14.46 -3.35 10.59
C LEU A 267 -14.64 -2.16 11.54
N MET A 268 -15.86 -1.95 12.03
CA MET A 268 -16.17 -0.86 12.95
C MET A 268 -15.37 -0.99 14.26
N THR A 269 -15.43 -2.16 14.90
CA THR A 269 -14.75 -2.42 16.17
C THR A 269 -13.25 -2.22 16.04
N GLY A 270 -12.65 -2.80 14.99
CA GLY A 270 -11.22 -2.67 14.75
C GLY A 270 -10.78 -1.23 14.50
N VAL A 271 -11.54 -0.47 13.71
CA VAL A 271 -11.25 0.96 13.48
C VAL A 271 -11.42 1.78 14.75
N LEU A 272 -12.41 1.51 15.59
CA LEU A 272 -12.58 2.20 16.87
C LEU A 272 -11.40 1.94 17.81
N ILE A 273 -10.96 0.68 17.94
CA ILE A 273 -9.78 0.31 18.73
C ILE A 273 -8.52 1.01 18.17
N PHE A 274 -8.35 0.98 16.86
CA PHE A 274 -7.22 1.64 16.18
C PHE A 274 -7.25 3.15 16.40
N ALA A 275 -8.39 3.80 16.22
CA ALA A 275 -8.56 5.23 16.37
C ALA A 275 -8.39 5.71 17.81
N ALA A 276 -8.72 4.87 18.81
CA ALA A 276 -8.52 5.18 20.22
C ALA A 276 -7.03 5.36 20.60
N GLN A 277 -6.10 4.79 19.83
CA GLN A 277 -4.66 4.85 20.08
C GLN A 277 -4.04 6.17 19.58
N ARG A 278 -4.45 7.29 20.19
CA ARG A 278 -4.01 8.65 19.79
C ARG A 278 -2.52 8.89 19.95
N ALA A 279 -1.89 8.29 20.98
CA ALA A 279 -0.47 8.47 21.27
C ALA A 279 0.46 7.96 20.15
N THR A 280 -0.01 7.04 19.32
CA THR A 280 0.73 6.48 18.18
C THR A 280 0.37 7.13 16.86
N GLU A 281 -0.63 8.01 16.84
CA GLU A 281 -1.09 8.69 15.63
C GLU A 281 -0.05 9.71 15.15
N PRO A 282 0.33 9.71 13.87
CA PRO A 282 1.20 10.73 13.32
C PRO A 282 0.56 12.13 13.49
N PRO A 283 1.34 13.15 13.88
CA PRO A 283 0.81 14.51 14.01
C PRO A 283 0.39 15.05 12.65
N VAL A 284 -0.73 15.78 12.63
CA VAL A 284 -1.18 16.50 11.45
C VAL A 284 -0.24 17.67 11.20
N THR A 285 0.44 17.68 10.08
CA THR A 285 1.30 18.79 9.68
C THR A 285 0.48 19.77 8.82
N PRO A 286 0.47 21.08 9.15
CA PRO A 286 -0.22 22.07 8.32
C PRO A 286 0.30 22.01 6.89
N ARG A 287 -0.61 21.77 5.93
CA ARG A 287 -0.27 21.70 4.52
C ARG A 287 0.01 23.11 4.02
N THR A 288 1.22 23.42 3.59
CA THR A 288 1.49 24.62 2.80
C THR A 288 0.69 24.50 1.48
N LYS A 289 0.04 25.59 1.06
CA LYS A 289 -0.96 25.64 -0.05
C LYS A 289 -0.52 25.04 -1.40
N THR A 290 0.73 24.65 -1.57
CA THR A 290 1.35 24.26 -2.85
C THR A 290 1.98 22.86 -2.87
N VAL A 291 1.57 21.94 -2.00
CA VAL A 291 2.15 20.58 -2.03
C VAL A 291 1.60 19.81 -3.22
N ALA A 292 2.46 19.54 -4.20
CA ALA A 292 2.11 18.72 -5.37
C ALA A 292 1.73 17.30 -4.95
N SER A 293 0.79 16.68 -5.70
CA SER A 293 0.39 15.28 -5.45
C SER A 293 1.60 14.33 -5.48
N PRO A 294 1.62 13.26 -4.66
CA PRO A 294 2.65 12.22 -4.69
C PRO A 294 2.88 11.63 -6.07
N LEU A 295 1.85 11.62 -6.94
CA LEU A 295 1.95 11.19 -8.34
C LEU A 295 3.00 11.96 -9.15
N ARG A 296 3.28 13.22 -8.80
CA ARG A 296 4.28 14.05 -9.47
C ARG A 296 5.69 13.86 -8.92
N THR A 297 5.84 13.07 -7.87
CA THR A 297 7.17 12.76 -7.32
C THR A 297 7.94 11.90 -8.32
N PRO A 298 9.18 12.26 -8.70
CA PRO A 298 9.98 11.45 -9.60
C PRO A 298 10.11 10.02 -9.10
N GLY A 299 9.86 9.03 -9.96
CA GLY A 299 9.88 7.60 -9.64
C GLY A 299 8.58 7.04 -9.07
N MET A 300 7.65 7.84 -8.56
CA MET A 300 6.36 7.36 -8.05
C MET A 300 5.53 6.67 -9.14
N PRO A 301 5.36 7.23 -10.36
CA PRO A 301 4.60 6.54 -11.42
C PRO A 301 5.18 5.16 -11.77
N ALA A 302 6.50 5.02 -11.80
CA ALA A 302 7.14 3.72 -12.04
C ALA A 302 6.88 2.74 -10.89
N LEU A 303 6.92 3.20 -9.63
CA LEU A 303 6.55 2.36 -8.48
C LEU A 303 5.09 1.91 -8.58
N LEU A 304 4.17 2.81 -8.91
CA LEU A 304 2.75 2.46 -9.06
C LEU A 304 2.53 1.46 -10.20
N ALA A 305 3.27 1.59 -11.32
CA ALA A 305 3.24 0.62 -12.40
C ALA A 305 3.80 -0.76 -11.98
N VAL A 306 4.83 -0.79 -11.12
CA VAL A 306 5.32 -2.04 -10.49
C VAL A 306 4.25 -2.65 -9.60
N PHE A 307 3.54 -1.84 -8.78
CA PHE A 307 2.43 -2.33 -7.95
C PHE A 307 1.27 -2.85 -8.78
N LEU A 308 0.92 -2.17 -9.89
CA LEU A 308 -0.09 -2.64 -10.84
C LEU A 308 0.28 -4.00 -11.42
N ALA A 309 1.51 -4.15 -11.92
CA ALA A 309 1.98 -5.41 -12.48
C ALA A 309 2.09 -6.51 -11.41
N THR A 310 2.52 -6.19 -10.17
CA THR A 310 2.54 -7.14 -9.06
C THR A 310 1.12 -7.56 -8.67
N GLY A 311 0.15 -6.63 -8.69
CA GLY A 311 -1.25 -6.96 -8.52
C GLY A 311 -1.76 -7.94 -9.57
N ALA A 312 -1.34 -7.74 -10.83
CA ALA A 312 -1.71 -8.66 -11.91
C ALA A 312 -1.15 -10.09 -11.68
N VAL A 313 0.01 -10.23 -11.04
CA VAL A 313 0.49 -11.56 -10.59
C VAL A 313 -0.52 -12.19 -9.63
N PHE A 314 -0.99 -11.46 -8.61
CA PHE A 314 -1.93 -12.00 -7.63
C PHE A 314 -3.26 -12.40 -8.27
N GLY A 315 -3.87 -11.51 -9.07
CA GLY A 315 -5.17 -11.79 -9.70
C GLY A 315 -5.12 -12.94 -10.71
N ALA A 316 -4.07 -12.98 -11.55
CA ALA A 316 -3.89 -14.09 -12.49
C ALA A 316 -3.64 -15.42 -11.78
N MET A 317 -2.78 -15.42 -10.73
CA MET A 317 -2.47 -16.62 -9.97
C MET A 317 -3.72 -17.17 -9.27
N GLU A 318 -4.57 -16.29 -8.71
CA GLU A 318 -5.84 -16.69 -8.08
C GLU A 318 -6.73 -17.43 -9.05
N VAL A 319 -7.06 -16.82 -10.20
CA VAL A 319 -7.96 -17.41 -11.19
C VAL A 319 -7.41 -18.70 -11.77
N VAL A 320 -6.14 -18.69 -12.18
CA VAL A 320 -5.50 -19.85 -12.83
C VAL A 320 -5.38 -21.04 -11.88
N SER A 321 -4.98 -20.78 -10.62
CA SER A 321 -4.82 -21.87 -9.63
C SER A 321 -6.17 -22.48 -9.23
N ILE A 322 -7.22 -21.67 -9.11
CA ILE A 322 -8.58 -22.16 -8.87
C ILE A 322 -9.05 -23.01 -10.04
N ALA A 323 -8.84 -22.56 -11.28
CA ALA A 323 -9.26 -23.27 -12.49
C ALA A 323 -8.47 -24.58 -12.71
N HIS A 324 -7.21 -24.64 -12.32
CA HIS A 324 -6.33 -25.79 -12.57
C HIS A 324 -6.43 -26.86 -11.47
N ALA A 325 -6.52 -26.44 -10.18
CA ALA A 325 -6.37 -27.36 -9.05
C ALA A 325 -7.32 -27.06 -7.86
N GLY A 326 -8.23 -26.10 -8.01
CA GLY A 326 -9.17 -25.70 -6.96
C GLY A 326 -8.59 -24.68 -5.97
N GLY A 327 -9.47 -24.05 -5.18
CA GLY A 327 -9.13 -22.92 -4.33
C GLY A 327 -8.16 -23.23 -3.15
N ALA A 328 -8.16 -24.48 -2.66
CA ALA A 328 -7.33 -24.86 -1.52
C ALA A 328 -5.83 -24.70 -1.76
N ILE A 329 -5.38 -24.82 -3.01
CA ILE A 329 -3.96 -24.72 -3.38
C ILE A 329 -3.41 -23.29 -3.22
N LEU A 330 -4.26 -22.29 -3.27
CA LEU A 330 -3.89 -20.89 -3.04
C LEU A 330 -3.39 -20.65 -1.61
N ALA A 331 -3.87 -21.43 -0.64
CA ALA A 331 -3.39 -21.32 0.74
C ALA A 331 -1.89 -21.61 0.86
N LEU A 332 -1.34 -22.48 0.00
CA LEU A 332 0.10 -22.79 -0.03
C LEU A 332 0.92 -21.59 -0.55
N GLN A 333 0.45 -20.93 -1.60
CA GLN A 333 1.08 -19.71 -2.08
C GLN A 333 1.07 -18.61 -1.00
N ALA A 334 -0.07 -18.39 -0.34
CA ALA A 334 -0.19 -17.43 0.75
C ALA A 334 0.71 -17.81 1.94
N ALA A 335 0.81 -19.09 2.27
CA ALA A 335 1.71 -19.58 3.32
C ALA A 335 3.19 -19.32 2.97
N GLY A 336 3.59 -19.58 1.73
CA GLY A 336 4.93 -19.28 1.22
C GLY A 336 5.26 -17.79 1.31
N SER A 337 4.31 -16.93 0.90
CA SER A 337 4.42 -15.47 0.99
C SER A 337 4.55 -15.00 2.44
N CYS A 338 3.68 -15.46 3.31
CA CYS A 338 3.68 -15.10 4.74
C CYS A 338 5.00 -15.52 5.42
N ALA A 339 5.43 -16.77 5.25
CA ALA A 339 6.67 -17.28 5.83
C ALA A 339 7.90 -16.49 5.32
N ALA A 340 8.00 -16.28 4.02
CA ALA A 340 9.08 -15.51 3.41
C ALA A 340 9.06 -14.04 3.84
N GLY A 341 7.88 -13.43 3.97
CA GLY A 341 7.72 -12.06 4.44
C GLY A 341 8.22 -11.88 5.87
N LEU A 342 7.86 -12.78 6.79
CA LEU A 342 8.33 -12.76 8.16
C LEU A 342 9.84 -13.01 8.25
N LEU A 343 10.36 -13.98 7.50
CA LEU A 343 11.80 -14.24 7.44
C LEU A 343 12.55 -13.02 6.88
N TYR A 344 12.04 -12.41 5.80
CA TYR A 344 12.62 -11.24 5.17
C TYR A 344 12.70 -10.04 6.12
N GLY A 345 11.68 -9.83 6.96
CA GLY A 345 11.65 -8.76 7.95
C GLY A 345 12.64 -8.93 9.11
N SER A 346 13.14 -10.14 9.33
CA SER A 346 14.22 -10.41 10.30
C SER A 346 15.63 -10.09 9.74
N LEU A 347 15.76 -9.95 8.41
CA LEU A 347 17.02 -9.64 7.75
C LEU A 347 17.37 -8.16 7.86
N ARG A 348 18.65 -7.85 7.66
CA ARG A 348 19.09 -6.45 7.63
C ARG A 348 18.56 -5.71 6.40
N PRO A 349 18.08 -4.45 6.55
CA PRO A 349 17.63 -3.64 5.42
C PRO A 349 18.78 -3.43 4.42
N ALA A 350 18.44 -3.44 3.13
CA ALA A 350 19.44 -3.24 2.09
C ALA A 350 19.93 -1.79 2.04
N ARG A 351 21.24 -1.60 1.81
CA ARG A 351 21.82 -0.29 1.55
C ARG A 351 21.27 0.32 0.26
N ASN A 352 21.05 -0.49 -0.77
CA ASN A 352 20.48 -0.08 -2.05
C ASN A 352 19.09 -0.71 -2.24
N ALA A 353 18.04 0.05 -1.91
CA ALA A 353 16.65 -0.41 -2.00
C ALA A 353 16.20 -0.69 -3.45
N ARG A 354 16.74 0.04 -4.44
CA ARG A 354 16.45 -0.20 -5.86
C ARG A 354 16.99 -1.56 -6.32
N LEU A 355 18.27 -1.83 -6.07
CA LEU A 355 18.86 -3.12 -6.42
C LEU A 355 18.10 -4.25 -5.73
N ARG A 356 17.71 -4.04 -4.49
CA ARG A 356 16.91 -5.02 -3.73
C ARG A 356 15.56 -5.29 -4.40
N LEU A 357 14.85 -4.23 -4.84
CA LEU A 357 13.58 -4.38 -5.58
C LEU A 357 13.79 -5.18 -6.87
N LEU A 358 14.82 -4.84 -7.65
CA LEU A 358 15.12 -5.57 -8.89
C LEU A 358 15.43 -7.05 -8.63
N LEU A 359 16.20 -7.36 -7.58
CA LEU A 359 16.49 -8.76 -7.20
C LEU A 359 15.23 -9.50 -6.74
N CYS A 360 14.34 -8.85 -5.97
CA CYS A 360 13.06 -9.42 -5.55
C CYS A 360 12.15 -9.68 -6.77
N LEU A 361 12.07 -8.75 -7.72
CA LEU A 361 11.28 -8.89 -8.93
C LEU A 361 11.86 -9.97 -9.87
N ALA A 362 13.18 -10.06 -10.00
CA ALA A 362 13.84 -11.13 -10.75
C ALA A 362 13.56 -12.51 -10.12
N ALA A 363 13.68 -12.61 -8.79
CA ALA A 363 13.32 -13.83 -8.05
C ALA A 363 11.84 -14.17 -8.22
N MET A 364 10.94 -13.17 -8.15
CA MET A 364 9.51 -13.36 -8.38
C MET A 364 9.24 -13.89 -9.79
N THR A 365 9.85 -13.30 -10.82
CA THR A 365 9.71 -13.77 -12.21
C THR A 365 10.20 -15.21 -12.37
N ALA A 366 11.36 -15.53 -11.80
CA ALA A 366 11.93 -16.88 -11.86
C ALA A 366 11.06 -17.90 -11.12
N LEU A 367 10.56 -17.56 -9.92
CA LEU A 367 9.73 -18.48 -9.14
C LEU A 367 8.31 -18.61 -9.69
N MET A 368 7.76 -17.58 -10.35
CA MET A 368 6.47 -17.66 -11.05
C MET A 368 6.53 -18.53 -12.32
N SER A 369 7.71 -18.83 -12.87
CA SER A 369 7.83 -19.81 -13.95
C SER A 369 7.66 -21.27 -13.49
N LEU A 370 7.86 -21.56 -12.19
CA LEU A 370 7.79 -22.94 -11.66
C LEU A 370 6.39 -23.56 -11.80
N PRO A 371 5.28 -22.88 -11.42
CA PRO A 371 3.93 -23.41 -11.64
C PRO A 371 3.63 -23.64 -13.13
N LEU A 372 4.09 -22.74 -14.02
CA LEU A 372 3.94 -22.91 -15.47
C LEU A 372 4.65 -24.17 -15.95
N LEU A 373 5.90 -24.37 -15.57
CA LEU A 373 6.68 -25.55 -15.95
C LEU A 373 6.09 -26.83 -15.37
N ALA A 374 5.66 -26.82 -14.11
CA ALA A 374 5.02 -27.98 -13.46
C ALA A 374 3.71 -28.35 -14.16
N ALA A 375 2.87 -27.38 -14.51
CA ALA A 375 1.61 -27.61 -15.20
C ALA A 375 1.84 -28.05 -16.64
N ALA A 376 2.80 -27.47 -17.37
CA ALA A 376 3.15 -27.87 -18.74
C ALA A 376 3.73 -29.31 -18.80
N ALA A 377 4.48 -29.72 -17.77
CA ALA A 377 4.99 -31.08 -17.63
C ALA A 377 3.94 -32.09 -17.12
N SER A 378 2.68 -31.65 -16.92
CA SER A 378 1.62 -32.47 -16.32
C SER A 378 2.04 -33.10 -14.98
N ALA A 379 2.84 -32.37 -14.20
CA ALA A 379 3.31 -32.81 -12.90
C ALA A 379 2.13 -32.98 -11.93
N GLY A 380 2.22 -33.99 -11.06
CA GLY A 380 1.18 -34.26 -10.09
C GLY A 380 0.94 -33.09 -9.14
N LEU A 381 -0.23 -33.07 -8.51
CA LEU A 381 -0.66 -32.03 -7.57
C LEU A 381 0.36 -31.68 -6.46
N PRO A 382 1.11 -32.64 -5.87
CA PRO A 382 2.12 -32.30 -4.87
C PRO A 382 3.28 -31.45 -5.41
N VAL A 383 3.71 -31.69 -6.65
CA VAL A 383 4.78 -30.90 -7.30
C VAL A 383 4.29 -29.49 -7.56
N LEU A 384 3.08 -29.35 -8.11
CA LEU A 384 2.46 -28.04 -8.34
C LEU A 384 2.27 -27.27 -7.02
N ALA A 385 1.82 -27.94 -5.96
CA ALA A 385 1.67 -27.37 -4.63
C ALA A 385 2.99 -26.80 -4.09
N PHE A 386 4.08 -27.55 -4.22
CA PHE A 386 5.42 -27.11 -3.83
C PHE A 386 5.90 -25.92 -4.70
N CYS A 387 5.66 -25.95 -6.00
CA CYS A 387 5.98 -24.83 -6.90
C CYS A 387 5.22 -23.55 -6.52
N LEU A 388 3.93 -23.67 -6.16
CA LEU A 388 3.12 -22.52 -5.73
C LEU A 388 3.59 -21.95 -4.37
N LEU A 389 3.99 -22.79 -3.43
CA LEU A 389 4.57 -22.36 -2.16
C LEU A 389 5.86 -21.55 -2.41
N LEU A 390 6.74 -22.03 -3.30
CA LEU A 390 7.97 -21.33 -3.67
C LEU A 390 7.66 -20.03 -4.44
N ALA A 391 6.70 -20.03 -5.36
CA ALA A 391 6.26 -18.84 -6.09
C ALA A 391 5.76 -17.77 -5.11
N GLY A 392 4.97 -18.16 -4.11
CA GLY A 392 4.53 -17.26 -3.04
C GLY A 392 5.69 -16.64 -2.26
N ALA A 393 6.76 -17.36 -2.03
CA ALA A 393 7.88 -16.87 -1.23
C ALA A 393 8.58 -15.61 -1.79
N ALA A 394 8.42 -15.30 -3.10
CA ALA A 394 8.97 -14.09 -3.70
C ALA A 394 8.05 -12.86 -3.62
N THR A 395 6.75 -13.04 -3.35
CA THR A 395 5.77 -11.95 -3.39
C THR A 395 5.91 -10.99 -2.22
N ALA A 396 5.95 -11.49 -0.99
CA ALA A 396 6.07 -10.62 0.19
C ALA A 396 7.38 -9.80 0.24
N PRO A 397 8.58 -10.33 -0.05
CA PRO A 397 9.79 -9.52 -0.14
C PRO A 397 9.69 -8.38 -1.17
N THR A 398 9.03 -8.62 -2.32
CA THR A 398 8.77 -7.61 -3.35
C THR A 398 7.86 -6.51 -2.81
N MET A 399 6.74 -6.87 -2.19
CA MET A 399 5.78 -5.93 -1.60
C MET A 399 6.40 -5.09 -0.48
N VAL A 400 7.13 -5.72 0.45
CA VAL A 400 7.82 -5.02 1.56
C VAL A 400 8.83 -4.00 1.03
N THR A 401 9.61 -4.38 0.02
CA THR A 401 10.60 -3.49 -0.59
C THR A 401 9.92 -2.36 -1.35
N GLY A 402 8.88 -2.66 -2.12
CA GLY A 402 8.07 -1.68 -2.85
C GLY A 402 7.42 -0.66 -1.91
N MET A 403 6.74 -1.12 -0.85
CA MET A 403 6.12 -0.23 0.15
C MET A 403 7.14 0.63 0.88
N THR A 404 8.33 0.09 1.20
CA THR A 404 9.42 0.88 1.78
C THR A 404 9.88 1.99 0.83
N LEU A 405 9.94 1.72 -0.48
CA LEU A 405 10.26 2.73 -1.49
C LEU A 405 9.17 3.79 -1.61
N VAL A 406 7.90 3.40 -1.59
CA VAL A 406 6.76 4.35 -1.56
C VAL A 406 6.85 5.26 -0.32
N GLN A 407 7.11 4.70 0.86
CA GLN A 407 7.28 5.49 2.09
C GLN A 407 8.42 6.50 1.98
N ARG A 408 9.57 6.11 1.40
CA ARG A 408 10.71 7.00 1.17
C ARG A 408 10.44 8.06 0.11
N ALA A 409 9.61 7.72 -0.89
CA ALA A 409 9.24 8.59 -1.99
C ALA A 409 8.19 9.64 -1.60
N THR A 410 7.47 9.40 -0.52
CA THR A 410 6.34 10.20 -0.11
C THR A 410 6.71 11.10 1.06
N ARG A 411 6.30 12.36 1.02
CA ARG A 411 6.48 13.29 2.13
C ARG A 411 5.67 12.85 3.34
N PRO A 412 6.13 13.12 4.57
CA PRO A 412 5.39 12.73 5.78
C PRO A 412 3.93 13.21 5.81
N GLU A 413 3.66 14.41 5.23
CA GLU A 413 2.33 15.04 5.19
C GLU A 413 1.37 14.38 4.18
N GLN A 414 1.85 13.47 3.34
CA GLN A 414 1.11 12.80 2.27
C GLN A 414 1.26 11.28 2.32
N LEU A 415 1.74 10.75 3.44
CA LEU A 415 2.15 9.35 3.53
C LEU A 415 0.97 8.40 3.32
N ASN A 416 -0.21 8.71 3.89
CA ASN A 416 -1.41 7.88 3.66
C ASN A 416 -1.89 7.96 2.21
N GLU A 417 -1.82 9.16 1.56
CA GLU A 417 -2.13 9.30 0.14
C GLU A 417 -1.19 8.44 -0.72
N GLY A 418 0.13 8.51 -0.50
CA GLY A 418 1.10 7.73 -1.26
C GLY A 418 0.94 6.22 -1.08
N MET A 419 0.71 5.75 0.15
CA MET A 419 0.46 4.35 0.46
C MET A 419 -0.84 3.84 -0.18
N THR A 420 -1.89 4.68 -0.15
CA THR A 420 -3.18 4.32 -0.74
C THR A 420 -3.11 4.26 -2.26
N LEU A 421 -2.37 5.16 -2.93
CA LEU A 421 -2.13 5.08 -4.37
C LEU A 421 -1.45 3.77 -4.77
N ALA A 422 -0.47 3.30 -3.98
CA ALA A 422 0.19 2.02 -4.22
C ALA A 422 -0.79 0.83 -4.10
N VAL A 423 -1.65 0.83 -3.07
CA VAL A 423 -2.68 -0.20 -2.89
C VAL A 423 -3.73 -0.13 -3.99
N THR A 424 -4.17 1.07 -4.40
CA THR A 424 -5.11 1.25 -5.52
C THR A 424 -4.54 0.70 -6.83
N ALA A 425 -3.26 0.97 -7.11
CA ALA A 425 -2.58 0.42 -8.28
C ALA A 425 -2.50 -1.12 -8.22
N LEU A 426 -2.20 -1.67 -7.03
CA LEU A 426 -2.19 -3.11 -6.80
C LEU A 426 -3.55 -3.75 -7.10
N LEU A 427 -4.65 -3.17 -6.54
CA LEU A 427 -6.01 -3.68 -6.74
C LEU A 427 -6.45 -3.59 -8.20
N GLY A 428 -6.10 -2.50 -8.91
CA GLY A 428 -6.31 -2.40 -10.35
C GLY A 428 -5.56 -3.49 -11.14
N GLY A 429 -4.35 -3.81 -10.68
CA GLY A 429 -3.57 -4.93 -11.20
C GLY A 429 -4.23 -6.27 -10.95
N VAL A 430 -4.75 -6.53 -9.75
CA VAL A 430 -5.48 -7.77 -9.41
C VAL A 430 -6.62 -7.99 -10.39
N ALA A 431 -7.44 -6.96 -10.64
CA ALA A 431 -8.55 -7.05 -11.58
C ALA A 431 -8.08 -7.35 -13.02
N ALA A 432 -7.03 -6.66 -13.49
CA ALA A 432 -6.48 -6.88 -14.83
C ALA A 432 -5.86 -8.28 -14.97
N GLY A 433 -5.15 -8.73 -13.96
CA GLY A 433 -4.52 -10.05 -13.93
C GLY A 433 -5.53 -11.19 -13.89
N ALA A 434 -6.60 -11.04 -13.08
CA ALA A 434 -7.70 -12.00 -13.05
C ALA A 434 -8.37 -12.14 -14.42
N ALA A 435 -8.64 -11.03 -15.11
CA ALA A 435 -9.20 -11.02 -16.46
C ALA A 435 -8.26 -11.69 -17.46
N ALA A 436 -6.96 -11.36 -17.43
CA ALA A 436 -5.97 -11.94 -18.34
C ALA A 436 -5.76 -13.44 -18.07
N GLY A 437 -5.71 -13.85 -16.78
CA GLY A 437 -5.60 -15.25 -16.38
C GLY A 437 -6.82 -16.05 -16.83
N GLY A 438 -8.03 -15.53 -16.61
CA GLY A 438 -9.28 -16.15 -17.05
C GLY A 438 -9.31 -16.32 -18.57
N TRP A 439 -8.97 -15.28 -19.30
CA TRP A 439 -8.92 -15.34 -20.77
C TRP A 439 -7.96 -16.43 -21.26
N LEU A 440 -6.75 -16.51 -20.69
CA LEU A 440 -5.78 -17.54 -21.05
C LEU A 440 -6.28 -18.95 -20.72
N VAL A 441 -6.94 -19.13 -19.58
CA VAL A 441 -7.53 -20.42 -19.18
C VAL A 441 -8.57 -20.88 -20.19
N GLU A 442 -9.44 -19.97 -20.65
CA GLU A 442 -10.51 -20.27 -21.61
C GLU A 442 -9.98 -20.60 -23.02
N HIS A 443 -8.96 -19.88 -23.49
CA HIS A 443 -8.49 -19.98 -24.87
C HIS A 443 -7.28 -20.88 -25.05
N ALA A 444 -6.43 -21.04 -24.04
CA ALA A 444 -5.17 -21.79 -24.11
C ALA A 444 -5.07 -22.95 -23.10
N GLY A 445 -6.10 -23.13 -22.26
CA GLY A 445 -6.16 -24.17 -21.23
C GLY A 445 -5.54 -23.76 -19.90
N THR A 446 -5.88 -24.50 -18.84
CA THR A 446 -5.53 -24.17 -17.46
C THR A 446 -4.02 -24.18 -17.18
N ALA A 447 -3.27 -25.07 -17.83
CA ALA A 447 -1.81 -25.14 -17.68
C ALA A 447 -1.13 -23.88 -18.25
N SER A 448 -1.54 -23.45 -19.45
CA SER A 448 -1.03 -22.24 -20.12
C SER A 448 -1.41 -20.97 -19.39
N GLY A 449 -2.47 -20.99 -18.58
CA GLY A 449 -2.93 -19.87 -17.75
C GLY A 449 -1.83 -19.33 -16.82
N TYR A 450 -0.91 -20.19 -16.35
CA TYR A 450 0.23 -19.76 -15.52
C TYR A 450 1.25 -18.85 -16.25
N ALA A 451 1.13 -18.70 -17.58
CA ALA A 451 1.91 -17.69 -18.30
C ALA A 451 1.49 -16.25 -17.93
N ALA A 452 0.24 -16.01 -17.50
CA ALA A 452 -0.23 -14.69 -17.12
C ALA A 452 0.52 -14.14 -15.88
N PRO A 453 0.60 -14.83 -14.74
CA PRO A 453 1.34 -14.33 -13.58
C PRO A 453 2.85 -14.23 -13.85
N MET A 454 3.44 -15.14 -14.62
CA MET A 454 4.86 -15.06 -15.02
C MET A 454 5.13 -13.80 -15.87
N SER A 455 4.32 -13.54 -16.91
CA SER A 455 4.48 -12.36 -17.77
C SER A 455 4.24 -11.06 -17.02
N ALA A 456 3.28 -11.02 -16.08
CA ALA A 456 3.05 -9.87 -15.23
C ALA A 456 4.26 -9.60 -14.30
N ALA A 457 4.88 -10.64 -13.74
CA ALA A 457 6.11 -10.51 -12.95
C ALA A 457 7.29 -9.99 -13.78
N ALA A 458 7.46 -10.50 -15.01
CA ALA A 458 8.46 -10.01 -15.95
C ALA A 458 8.23 -8.55 -16.32
N LEU A 459 6.98 -8.16 -16.58
CA LEU A 459 6.61 -6.76 -16.83
C LEU A 459 6.97 -5.86 -15.65
N ALA A 460 6.69 -6.28 -14.42
CA ALA A 460 7.08 -5.53 -13.21
C ALA A 460 8.60 -5.32 -13.14
N LEU A 461 9.39 -6.34 -13.46
CA LEU A 461 10.85 -6.26 -13.50
C LEU A 461 11.33 -5.29 -14.59
N VAL A 462 10.78 -5.36 -15.81
CA VAL A 462 11.13 -4.45 -16.93
C VAL A 462 10.79 -3.00 -16.56
N VAL A 463 9.61 -2.73 -16.00
CA VAL A 463 9.19 -1.40 -15.58
C VAL A 463 10.13 -0.86 -14.49
N ALA A 464 10.51 -1.69 -13.51
CA ALA A 464 11.43 -1.29 -12.45
C ALA A 464 12.85 -1.01 -12.99
N ALA A 465 13.32 -1.77 -13.96
CA ALA A 465 14.62 -1.59 -14.61
C ALA A 465 14.65 -0.32 -15.47
N ALA A 466 13.60 -0.08 -16.26
CA ALA A 466 13.47 1.07 -17.15
C ALA A 466 13.23 2.39 -16.40
N GLY A 467 12.65 2.33 -15.20
CA GLY A 467 12.31 3.50 -14.39
C GLY A 467 13.53 4.28 -13.90
N GLY A 468 14.36 4.83 -14.81
CA GLY A 468 15.61 5.55 -14.56
C GLY A 468 15.52 6.83 -13.70
N GLY A 469 14.33 7.24 -13.27
CA GLY A 469 14.10 8.38 -12.38
C GLY A 469 14.60 8.20 -10.93
N TYR A 470 14.93 6.97 -10.55
CA TYR A 470 15.40 6.64 -9.19
C TYR A 470 16.78 7.20 -8.84
N ASP A 471 17.62 7.52 -9.80
CA ASP A 471 18.99 8.00 -9.53
C ASP A 471 19.04 9.44 -9.01
N ARG A 472 17.96 10.23 -9.18
CA ARG A 472 17.85 11.57 -8.57
C ARG A 472 17.62 11.51 -7.04
N TRP A 473 17.21 10.36 -6.49
CA TRP A 473 16.99 10.15 -5.06
C TRP A 473 18.27 9.98 -4.24
N ARG A 474 19.42 9.76 -4.90
CA ARG A 474 20.73 9.70 -4.23
C ARG A 474 21.28 11.08 -3.85
N ARG A 475 20.68 12.16 -4.34
CA ARG A 475 21.23 13.54 -4.18
C ARG A 475 20.32 14.46 -3.35
N ALA A 476 19.22 13.99 -2.86
CA ALA A 476 18.33 14.64 -1.90
C ALA A 476 18.35 13.90 -0.56
#